data_82287ebb22127654d3c40ed06cd102ed
#
_entry.id   82287ebb22127654d3c40ed06cd102ed
#
_cell.length_a   1.000
_cell.length_b   1.000
_cell.length_c   1.000
_cell.angle_alpha   90.00
_cell.angle_beta   90.00
_cell.angle_gamma   90.00
#
_symmetry.space_group_name_H-M   'P 1'
#
loop_
_entity.id
_entity.type
_entity.pdbx_description
1 polymer ?
#
loop_
_entity_poly.entity_id
_entity_poly.type
_entity_poly.pdbx_seq_one_letter_code
_entity_poly.pdbx_strand_id
1 'polypeptide(L)'
;MTTLLRNTLGVVGLVAAAGAQAQAAPDGLNWRLGLSVEHSDNMARRPVAVSETVVEPSLAFAYLKEGARGELEAAGSASYRRYQQGRFDNETLQQIGLTGRWVLAPERLSWALQSVITDQPVNPFGVDAPDNRQRTQVLVTGPTLAVRPSTNVRLLGELRFMDTGAERTPEFDGQRAAAAARLLYQRSPLTALSAEFESVDAQFDRAGVAPDYRRDNAFVRYARMGARGEWNADVGYSQVRFDDVVAGLARKQSSPLARVRLAYALTEITRLEADLQRGFGDSVQDLLDGAPRAADYALPIGRAVLSDSTLSPDLFEETGARLGVSHRSEATYFRVDGRWRRQEYLRATGLDQTIRGFVVSANRQVRATFSLGAQAGVEWRRFGAIERRDRDSRVALIANWRTSRRTGLSFELSHGERSSTEAQQVFDDNRALVTFSLVR
;
A
#
# COMPACT_ATOMS: atom_id res chain seq x y z
N MET A 1 14.06 -24.92 -0.87
CA MET A 1 13.57 -25.06 0.51
C MET A 1 13.54 -23.74 1.28
N THR A 2 13.98 -22.65 0.70
CA THR A 2 14.12 -21.31 1.33
C THR A 2 12.93 -20.36 1.12
N THR A 3 12.03 -20.66 0.20
CA THR A 3 10.98 -19.76 -0.27
C THR A 3 9.73 -19.68 0.64
N LEU A 4 9.46 -20.70 1.43
CA LEU A 4 8.32 -20.71 2.37
C LEU A 4 8.53 -19.90 3.65
N LEU A 5 9.75 -19.45 3.92
CA LEU A 5 10.10 -18.64 5.09
C LEU A 5 9.96 -17.13 4.88
N ARG A 6 9.73 -16.72 3.64
CA ARG A 6 9.65 -15.30 3.26
C ARG A 6 8.39 -14.58 3.75
N ASN A 7 7.37 -15.32 4.15
CA ASN A 7 6.02 -14.78 4.41
C ASN A 7 5.66 -14.67 5.90
N THR A 8 6.60 -14.54 6.81
CA THR A 8 6.29 -14.52 8.25
C THR A 8 6.44 -13.18 8.93
N LEU A 9 6.59 -12.11 8.19
CA LEU A 9 6.59 -10.76 8.75
C LEU A 9 5.63 -9.89 7.98
N GLY A 10 4.57 -9.55 8.61
CA GLY A 10 3.56 -8.67 8.06
C GLY A 10 2.70 -9.37 7.00
N VAL A 11 1.42 -9.20 7.09
CA VAL A 11 0.50 -9.41 5.98
C VAL A 11 0.84 -8.38 4.92
N VAL A 12 1.90 -8.61 4.21
CA VAL A 12 2.20 -7.82 3.04
C VAL A 12 2.04 -8.74 1.87
N GLY A 13 1.01 -8.47 1.10
CA GLY A 13 0.77 -9.15 -0.14
C GLY A 13 2.00 -9.17 -1.00
N LEU A 14 2.63 -10.32 -1.06
CA LEU A 14 3.39 -10.70 -2.22
C LEU A 14 2.37 -10.91 -3.33
N VAL A 15 1.88 -9.82 -3.91
CA VAL A 15 1.48 -9.83 -5.29
C VAL A 15 2.80 -9.98 -6.07
N ALA A 16 3.32 -11.20 -6.05
CA ALA A 16 4.25 -11.56 -7.08
C ALA A 16 3.49 -11.35 -8.39
N ALA A 17 3.78 -10.27 -9.07
CA ALA A 17 3.54 -10.15 -10.49
C ALA A 17 4.42 -11.20 -11.20
N ALA A 18 4.08 -12.47 -10.99
CA ALA A 18 4.60 -13.55 -11.80
C ALA A 18 3.86 -13.49 -13.13
N GLY A 19 4.43 -12.79 -14.08
CA GLY A 19 3.83 -12.66 -15.40
C GLY A 19 4.41 -11.55 -16.26
N ALA A 20 5.18 -10.63 -15.73
CA ALA A 20 6.41 -10.23 -16.38
C ALA A 20 7.41 -11.33 -15.98
N GLN A 21 8.26 -11.72 -16.82
CA GLN A 21 9.61 -11.81 -16.30
C GLN A 21 9.81 -10.44 -15.65
N ALA A 22 9.39 -10.28 -14.39
CA ALA A 22 10.05 -9.43 -13.49
C ALA A 22 11.48 -9.94 -13.61
N GLN A 23 12.29 -9.26 -14.40
CA GLN A 23 13.71 -9.33 -14.21
C GLN A 23 13.80 -9.09 -12.72
N ALA A 24 14.21 -10.14 -11.99
CA ALA A 24 14.48 -10.04 -10.58
C ALA A 24 15.23 -8.73 -10.43
N ALA A 25 14.74 -7.82 -9.59
CA ALA A 25 15.38 -6.53 -9.47
C ALA A 25 16.87 -6.84 -9.33
N PRO A 26 17.72 -6.42 -10.25
CA PRO A 26 19.10 -6.89 -10.29
C PRO A 26 19.70 -6.54 -8.94
N ASP A 27 20.48 -7.48 -8.35
CA ASP A 27 21.20 -7.23 -7.12
C ASP A 27 21.92 -5.88 -7.23
N GLY A 28 21.70 -5.00 -6.26
CA GLY A 28 22.30 -3.69 -6.22
C GLY A 28 21.33 -2.53 -6.41
N LEU A 29 21.88 -1.37 -6.71
CA LEU A 29 21.15 -0.12 -6.84
C LEU A 29 20.76 0.14 -8.30
N ASN A 30 19.46 0.27 -8.52
CA ASN A 30 18.86 0.81 -9.75
C ASN A 30 18.30 2.19 -9.44
N TRP A 31 18.48 3.14 -10.35
CA TRP A 31 17.93 4.47 -10.17
C TRP A 31 17.44 5.07 -11.49
N ARG A 32 16.53 6.01 -11.36
CA ARG A 32 15.97 6.79 -12.45
C ARG A 32 15.87 8.24 -12.04
N LEU A 33 16.49 9.11 -12.82
CA LEU A 33 16.26 10.56 -12.73
C LEU A 33 15.15 10.94 -13.70
N GLY A 34 14.26 11.81 -13.29
CA GLY A 34 13.18 12.34 -14.09
C GLY A 34 13.18 13.87 -14.06
N LEU A 35 12.74 14.45 -15.16
CA LEU A 35 12.34 15.85 -15.24
C LEU A 35 10.99 15.89 -15.92
N SER A 36 9.98 16.32 -15.19
CA SER A 36 8.61 16.38 -15.67
C SER A 36 8.12 17.81 -15.78
N VAL A 37 7.26 18.06 -16.77
CA VAL A 37 6.44 19.26 -16.88
C VAL A 37 4.99 18.80 -16.91
N GLU A 38 4.21 19.22 -15.92
CA GLU A 38 2.78 18.95 -15.79
C GLU A 38 2.00 20.25 -15.95
N HIS A 39 0.97 20.23 -16.76
CA HIS A 39 -0.04 21.29 -16.82
C HIS A 39 -1.39 20.72 -16.43
N SER A 40 -2.07 21.39 -15.50
CA SER A 40 -3.45 21.07 -15.09
C SER A 40 -4.30 22.33 -15.21
N ASP A 41 -5.50 22.22 -15.74
CA ASP A 41 -6.46 23.31 -15.77
C ASP A 41 -7.16 23.51 -14.41
N ASN A 42 -7.10 22.50 -13.51
CA ASN A 42 -7.65 22.57 -12.16
C ASN A 42 -6.78 21.82 -11.13
N MET A 43 -5.56 22.31 -10.88
CA MET A 43 -4.60 21.72 -9.93
C MET A 43 -5.16 21.62 -8.50
N ALA A 44 -6.01 22.58 -8.10
CA ALA A 44 -6.68 22.60 -6.80
C ALA A 44 -7.75 21.53 -6.66
N ARG A 45 -8.27 21.00 -7.78
CA ARG A 45 -9.43 20.08 -7.81
C ARG A 45 -10.61 20.63 -7.03
N ARG A 46 -11.02 21.83 -7.39
CA ARG A 46 -12.13 22.59 -6.77
C ARG A 46 -13.16 23.00 -7.82
N PRO A 47 -14.40 23.35 -7.41
CA PRO A 47 -15.42 23.85 -8.34
C PRO A 47 -14.97 25.07 -9.12
N VAL A 48 -14.18 25.93 -8.49
CA VAL A 48 -13.52 27.07 -9.16
C VAL A 48 -12.13 26.57 -9.58
N ALA A 49 -11.97 26.37 -10.87
CA ALA A 49 -10.75 25.84 -11.44
C ALA A 49 -9.54 26.76 -11.21
N VAL A 50 -8.43 26.18 -10.83
CA VAL A 50 -7.15 26.87 -10.64
C VAL A 50 -6.11 26.17 -11.52
N SER A 51 -5.82 26.75 -12.69
CA SER A 51 -4.83 26.19 -13.59
C SER A 51 -3.42 26.45 -13.07
N GLU A 52 -2.53 25.49 -13.26
CA GLU A 52 -1.13 25.59 -12.82
C GLU A 52 -0.23 24.74 -13.71
N THR A 53 1.04 25.17 -13.82
CA THR A 53 2.10 24.41 -14.47
C THR A 53 3.18 24.09 -13.46
N VAL A 54 3.55 22.83 -13.39
CA VAL A 54 4.54 22.32 -12.44
C VAL A 54 5.76 21.82 -13.18
N VAL A 55 6.95 22.22 -12.74
CA VAL A 55 8.22 21.60 -13.14
C VAL A 55 8.69 20.73 -11.99
N GLU A 56 8.93 19.45 -12.26
CA GLU A 56 9.19 18.45 -11.24
C GLU A 56 10.43 17.61 -11.57
N PRO A 57 11.63 17.96 -11.08
CA PRO A 57 12.75 17.03 -11.00
C PRO A 57 12.43 15.91 -10.00
N SER A 58 12.78 14.68 -10.34
CA SER A 58 12.50 13.50 -9.52
C SER A 58 13.64 12.49 -9.57
N LEU A 59 13.77 11.74 -8.47
CA LEU A 59 14.61 10.56 -8.34
C LEU A 59 13.75 9.39 -7.91
N ALA A 60 13.77 8.29 -8.64
CA ALA A 60 13.25 7.00 -8.19
C ALA A 60 14.41 6.01 -8.07
N PHE A 61 14.32 5.11 -7.09
CA PHE A 61 15.35 4.10 -6.86
C PHE A 61 14.75 2.79 -6.37
N ALA A 62 15.49 1.71 -6.62
CA ALA A 62 15.29 0.41 -6.02
C ALA A 62 16.65 -0.20 -5.68
N TYR A 63 16.76 -0.71 -4.49
CA TYR A 63 17.93 -1.42 -4.00
C TYR A 63 17.49 -2.77 -3.46
N LEU A 64 18.10 -3.83 -3.93
CA LEU A 64 17.92 -5.18 -3.40
C LEU A 64 19.29 -5.80 -3.16
N LYS A 65 19.48 -6.34 -1.96
CA LYS A 65 20.63 -7.14 -1.61
C LYS A 65 20.20 -8.33 -0.79
N GLU A 66 20.48 -9.52 -1.30
CA GLU A 66 20.26 -10.76 -0.60
C GLU A 66 21.61 -11.43 -0.29
N GLY A 67 21.74 -11.97 0.91
CA GLY A 67 22.96 -12.64 1.35
C GLY A 67 22.74 -13.61 2.50
N ALA A 68 23.74 -14.39 2.82
CA ALA A 68 23.68 -15.42 3.88
C ALA A 68 23.36 -14.82 5.28
N ARG A 69 23.75 -13.56 5.51
CA ARG A 69 23.57 -12.88 6.81
C ARG A 69 22.36 -11.95 6.85
N GLY A 70 21.59 -11.84 5.75
CA GLY A 70 20.41 -11.02 5.74
C GLY A 70 20.01 -10.55 4.35
N GLU A 71 18.93 -9.82 4.32
CA GLU A 71 18.37 -9.19 3.13
C GLU A 71 18.05 -7.73 3.44
N LEU A 72 18.19 -6.89 2.42
CA LEU A 72 17.82 -5.48 2.48
C LEU A 72 17.17 -5.11 1.16
N GLU A 73 15.96 -4.61 1.24
CA GLU A 73 15.20 -4.05 0.13
C GLU A 73 14.85 -2.60 0.47
N ALA A 74 15.13 -1.69 -0.45
CA ALA A 74 14.70 -0.29 -0.36
C ALA A 74 14.20 0.16 -1.72
N ALA A 75 13.08 0.83 -1.75
CA ALA A 75 12.55 1.40 -2.97
C ALA A 75 11.79 2.69 -2.69
N GLY A 76 11.75 3.57 -3.67
CA GLY A 76 10.96 4.78 -3.51
C GLY A 76 11.26 5.83 -4.55
N SER A 77 10.64 6.97 -4.33
CA SER A 77 10.84 8.18 -5.11
C SER A 77 10.83 9.42 -4.24
N ALA A 78 11.55 10.43 -4.69
CA ALA A 78 11.49 11.78 -4.16
C ALA A 78 11.39 12.75 -5.34
N SER A 79 10.56 13.77 -5.22
CA SER A 79 10.42 14.82 -6.23
C SER A 79 10.23 16.17 -5.59
N TYR A 80 10.63 17.20 -6.31
CA TYR A 80 10.44 18.60 -5.92
C TYR A 80 9.53 19.27 -6.93
N ARG A 81 8.35 19.71 -6.47
CA ARG A 81 7.34 20.37 -7.31
C ARG A 81 7.47 21.87 -7.21
N ARG A 82 7.82 22.50 -8.34
CA ARG A 82 7.89 23.95 -8.48
C ARG A 82 6.69 24.44 -9.28
N TYR A 83 5.83 25.21 -8.62
CA TYR A 83 4.62 25.81 -9.20
C TYR A 83 4.96 27.12 -9.90
N GLN A 84 4.75 27.18 -11.21
CA GLN A 84 5.26 28.26 -12.06
C GLN A 84 4.44 29.55 -11.94
N GLN A 85 3.13 29.45 -11.72
CA GLN A 85 2.25 30.59 -11.52
C GLN A 85 2.20 31.05 -10.06
N GLY A 86 2.87 30.31 -9.16
CA GLY A 86 2.98 30.66 -7.74
C GLY A 86 1.64 30.64 -6.98
N ARG A 87 0.68 29.86 -7.45
CA ARG A 87 -0.64 29.72 -6.79
C ARG A 87 -0.59 28.75 -5.62
N PHE A 88 0.44 27.93 -5.57
CA PHE A 88 0.72 26.97 -4.49
C PHE A 88 2.18 27.12 -4.07
N ASP A 89 2.46 26.81 -2.82
CA ASP A 89 3.81 26.70 -2.30
C ASP A 89 4.53 25.51 -2.94
N ASN A 90 5.83 25.67 -3.19
CA ASN A 90 6.65 24.57 -3.67
C ASN A 90 6.72 23.47 -2.62
N GLU A 91 6.65 22.21 -3.05
CA GLU A 91 6.62 21.07 -2.15
C GLU A 91 7.61 19.98 -2.55
N THR A 92 8.05 19.20 -1.57
CA THR A 92 8.84 17.98 -1.80
C THR A 92 7.96 16.78 -1.45
N LEU A 93 7.70 15.94 -2.43
CA LEU A 93 6.97 14.68 -2.25
C LEU A 93 7.94 13.52 -2.07
N GLN A 94 7.62 12.61 -1.17
CA GLN A 94 8.44 11.43 -0.89
C GLN A 94 7.56 10.20 -0.70
N GLN A 95 8.00 9.11 -1.30
CA GLN A 95 7.40 7.80 -1.07
C GLN A 95 8.53 6.79 -1.02
N ILE A 96 8.90 6.36 0.18
CA ILE A 96 10.06 5.50 0.42
C ILE A 96 9.64 4.32 1.29
N GLY A 97 9.98 3.12 0.88
CA GLY A 97 9.85 1.88 1.63
C GLY A 97 11.22 1.24 1.84
N LEU A 98 11.46 0.78 3.05
CA LEU A 98 12.65 0.04 3.44
C LEU A 98 12.23 -1.21 4.20
N THR A 99 12.76 -2.36 3.83
CA THR A 99 12.60 -3.62 4.57
C THR A 99 13.95 -4.30 4.69
N GLY A 100 14.32 -4.66 5.90
CA GLY A 100 15.59 -5.35 6.19
C GLY A 100 15.40 -6.48 7.16
N ARG A 101 16.22 -7.52 7.00
CA ARG A 101 16.33 -8.62 7.94
C ARG A 101 17.79 -9.05 8.07
N TRP A 102 18.29 -9.07 9.29
CA TRP A 102 19.65 -9.52 9.61
C TRP A 102 19.59 -10.81 10.41
N VAL A 103 20.34 -11.81 10.01
CA VAL A 103 20.49 -13.09 10.70
C VAL A 103 21.58 -12.93 11.76
N LEU A 104 21.20 -12.87 13.04
CA LEU A 104 22.10 -12.75 14.18
C LEU A 104 22.62 -14.13 14.61
N ALA A 105 21.73 -15.14 14.62
CA ALA A 105 22.08 -16.53 14.81
C ALA A 105 21.33 -17.38 13.76
N PRO A 106 22.02 -18.12 12.88
CA PRO A 106 21.40 -18.90 11.83
C PRO A 106 20.28 -19.80 12.34
N GLU A 107 19.14 -19.76 11.67
CA GLU A 107 17.91 -20.51 11.96
C GLU A 107 17.29 -20.26 13.36
N ARG A 108 17.85 -19.37 14.18
CA ARG A 108 17.39 -19.11 15.56
C ARG A 108 16.97 -17.68 15.81
N LEU A 109 17.80 -16.73 15.42
CA LEU A 109 17.57 -15.33 15.77
C LEU A 109 17.84 -14.44 14.56
N SER A 110 16.86 -13.61 14.24
CA SER A 110 17.01 -12.53 13.25
C SER A 110 16.44 -11.23 13.80
N TRP A 111 16.90 -10.12 13.23
CA TRP A 111 16.41 -8.79 13.52
C TRP A 111 15.74 -8.24 12.26
N ALA A 112 14.54 -7.70 12.41
CA ALA A 112 13.78 -7.07 11.32
C ALA A 112 13.76 -5.55 11.47
N LEU A 113 13.74 -4.88 10.32
CA LEU A 113 13.54 -3.45 10.18
C LEU A 113 12.58 -3.21 9.02
N GLN A 114 11.58 -2.34 9.21
CA GLN A 114 10.73 -1.82 8.15
C GLN A 114 10.52 -0.33 8.40
N SER A 115 10.61 0.48 7.34
CA SER A 115 10.32 1.90 7.42
C SER A 115 9.52 2.34 6.20
N VAL A 116 8.58 3.22 6.42
CA VAL A 116 7.77 3.84 5.37
C VAL A 116 7.74 5.34 5.60
N ILE A 117 8.05 6.09 4.55
CA ILE A 117 7.85 7.55 4.48
C ILE A 117 6.95 7.79 3.28
N THR A 118 5.83 8.49 3.47
CA THR A 118 4.89 8.76 2.40
C THR A 118 4.11 10.04 2.65
N ASP A 119 3.65 10.67 1.59
CA ASP A 119 2.76 11.82 1.70
C ASP A 119 1.31 11.36 1.73
N GLN A 120 0.52 11.89 2.68
CA GLN A 120 -0.87 11.54 2.94
C GLN A 120 -1.74 12.79 3.00
N PRO A 121 -3.06 12.70 2.71
CA PRO A 121 -3.96 13.81 2.94
C PRO A 121 -4.01 14.21 4.42
N VAL A 122 -4.02 15.52 4.69
CA VAL A 122 -4.30 16.06 6.03
C VAL A 122 -5.80 15.91 6.36
N ASN A 123 -6.63 16.31 5.41
CA ASN A 123 -8.08 16.12 5.49
C ASN A 123 -8.50 14.90 4.65
N PRO A 124 -8.91 13.81 5.28
CA PRO A 124 -9.28 12.58 4.58
C PRO A 124 -10.57 12.74 3.74
N PHE A 125 -11.38 13.75 4.01
CA PHE A 125 -12.58 14.06 3.25
C PHE A 125 -12.31 14.95 2.03
N GLY A 126 -11.12 15.56 1.99
CA GLY A 126 -10.69 16.43 0.91
C GLY A 126 -10.24 15.66 -0.34
N VAL A 127 -9.95 16.42 -1.38
CA VAL A 127 -9.30 15.91 -2.58
C VAL A 127 -7.79 15.86 -2.40
N ASP A 128 -7.11 15.03 -3.17
CA ASP A 128 -5.66 15.09 -3.26
C ASP A 128 -5.25 16.33 -4.05
N ALA A 129 -4.91 17.39 -3.33
CA ALA A 129 -4.48 18.69 -3.82
C ALA A 129 -3.23 19.16 -3.06
N PRO A 130 -2.43 20.10 -3.59
CA PRO A 130 -1.17 20.51 -2.98
C PRO A 130 -1.30 21.02 -1.54
N ASP A 131 -2.40 21.67 -1.20
CA ASP A 131 -2.67 22.22 0.14
C ASP A 131 -3.22 21.19 1.14
N ASN A 132 -3.53 19.97 0.66
CA ASN A 132 -4.07 18.86 1.47
C ASN A 132 -3.07 17.71 1.64
N ARG A 133 -1.80 17.99 1.76
CA ARG A 133 -0.76 16.95 1.91
C ARG A 133 0.09 17.16 3.15
N GLN A 134 0.56 16.07 3.70
CA GLN A 134 1.51 16.03 4.80
C GLN A 134 2.39 14.78 4.67
N ARG A 135 3.59 14.85 5.21
CA ARG A 135 4.46 13.70 5.34
C ARG A 135 4.08 12.88 6.55
N THR A 136 4.07 11.57 6.37
CA THR A 136 3.90 10.56 7.41
C THR A 136 5.05 9.59 7.39
N GLN A 137 5.46 9.12 8.56
CA GLN A 137 6.51 8.12 8.71
C GLN A 137 6.09 7.03 9.69
N VAL A 138 6.52 5.81 9.38
CA VAL A 138 6.39 4.64 10.25
C VAL A 138 7.72 3.91 10.28
N LEU A 139 8.21 3.61 11.47
CA LEU A 139 9.39 2.78 11.70
C LEU A 139 8.99 1.57 12.53
N VAL A 140 9.36 0.38 12.08
CA VAL A 140 9.13 -0.89 12.79
C VAL A 140 10.44 -1.64 12.91
N THR A 141 10.79 -2.09 14.11
CA THR A 141 12.02 -2.86 14.31
C THR A 141 11.86 -3.88 15.43
N GLY A 142 12.62 -4.98 15.38
CA GLY A 142 12.65 -5.92 16.48
C GLY A 142 13.09 -7.34 16.12
N PRO A 143 13.32 -8.18 17.13
CA PRO A 143 13.82 -9.54 16.97
C PRO A 143 12.72 -10.54 16.57
N THR A 144 13.14 -11.59 15.87
CA THR A 144 12.39 -12.82 15.64
C THR A 144 13.21 -13.99 16.13
N LEU A 145 12.67 -14.75 17.06
CA LEU A 145 13.23 -16.01 17.56
C LEU A 145 12.55 -17.19 16.86
N ALA A 146 13.33 -18.14 16.39
CA ALA A 146 12.83 -19.37 15.78
C ALA A 146 13.38 -20.58 16.54
N VAL A 147 12.50 -21.54 16.84
CA VAL A 147 12.87 -22.83 17.42
C VAL A 147 12.26 -23.92 16.56
N ARG A 148 13.02 -24.97 16.27
CA ARG A 148 12.58 -26.10 15.43
C ARG A 148 12.55 -27.38 16.26
N PRO A 149 11.43 -27.68 16.95
CA PRO A 149 11.33 -28.90 17.76
C PRO A 149 11.39 -30.19 16.92
N SER A 150 10.93 -30.14 15.67
CA SER A 150 11.00 -31.27 14.74
C SER A 150 11.14 -30.77 13.28
N THR A 151 11.32 -31.70 12.36
CA THR A 151 11.44 -31.37 10.91
C THR A 151 10.21 -30.64 10.37
N ASN A 152 9.03 -30.95 10.93
CA ASN A 152 7.74 -30.44 10.45
C ASN A 152 7.16 -29.33 11.34
N VAL A 153 7.74 -29.09 12.53
CA VAL A 153 7.22 -28.10 13.49
C VAL A 153 8.23 -27.01 13.71
N ARG A 154 7.76 -25.76 13.66
CA ARG A 154 8.52 -24.57 13.98
C ARG A 154 7.71 -23.65 14.90
N LEU A 155 8.37 -23.16 15.93
CA LEU A 155 7.87 -22.12 16.82
C LEU A 155 8.57 -20.81 16.47
N LEU A 156 7.81 -19.76 16.33
CA LEU A 156 8.31 -18.40 16.09
C LEU A 156 7.78 -17.47 17.19
N GLY A 157 8.66 -16.69 17.76
CA GLY A 157 8.34 -15.59 18.66
C GLY A 157 8.85 -14.28 18.06
N GLU A 158 8.03 -13.26 18.04
CA GLU A 158 8.37 -11.95 17.47
C GLU A 158 8.07 -10.84 18.46
N LEU A 159 8.98 -9.88 18.54
CA LEU A 159 8.73 -8.60 19.19
C LEU A 159 8.97 -7.50 18.17
N ARG A 160 8.13 -6.49 18.16
CA ARG A 160 8.23 -5.33 17.27
C ARG A 160 7.98 -4.07 18.07
N PHE A 161 8.83 -3.09 17.87
CA PHE A 161 8.67 -1.73 18.35
C PHE A 161 8.39 -0.87 17.13
N MET A 162 7.38 -0.01 17.23
CA MET A 162 6.94 0.86 16.15
C MET A 162 6.90 2.28 16.66
N ASP A 163 7.32 3.19 15.81
CA ASP A 163 7.22 4.64 16.01
C ASP A 163 6.49 5.24 14.81
N THR A 164 5.54 6.13 15.08
CA THR A 164 4.70 6.74 14.06
C THR A 164 4.65 8.25 14.23
N GLY A 165 4.76 8.97 13.11
CA GLY A 165 4.71 10.43 13.13
C GLY A 165 4.07 11.02 11.88
N ALA A 166 3.41 12.17 12.04
CA ALA A 166 2.82 12.95 10.97
C ALA A 166 3.12 14.43 11.13
N GLU A 167 3.47 15.11 10.05
CA GLU A 167 3.94 16.50 10.07
C GLU A 167 2.88 17.50 10.54
N ARG A 168 1.61 17.29 10.20
CA ARG A 168 0.51 18.24 10.44
C ARG A 168 -0.63 17.69 11.28
N THR A 169 -0.67 16.37 11.50
CA THR A 169 -1.69 15.66 12.31
C THR A 169 -1.01 14.93 13.47
N PRO A 170 -0.50 15.67 14.48
CA PRO A 170 0.27 15.09 15.57
C PRO A 170 -0.56 14.19 16.52
N GLU A 171 -1.86 14.11 16.33
CA GLU A 171 -2.72 13.10 16.97
C GLU A 171 -2.43 11.67 16.48
N PHE A 172 -1.71 11.52 15.39
CA PHE A 172 -1.24 10.24 14.87
C PHE A 172 0.09 9.80 15.49
N ASP A 173 0.83 10.74 16.12
CA ASP A 173 2.13 10.47 16.70
C ASP A 173 1.97 9.52 17.89
N GLY A 174 2.83 8.51 17.96
CA GLY A 174 2.78 7.54 19.02
C GLY A 174 3.68 6.33 18.82
N GLN A 175 3.76 5.53 19.86
CA GLN A 175 4.58 4.32 19.90
C GLN A 175 3.71 3.08 20.05
N ARG A 176 4.19 1.97 19.51
CA ARG A 176 3.51 0.69 19.63
C ARG A 176 4.52 -0.41 19.93
N ALA A 177 4.11 -1.32 20.81
CA ALA A 177 4.82 -2.56 21.06
C ALA A 177 3.94 -3.73 20.60
N ALA A 178 4.49 -4.62 19.79
CA ALA A 178 3.78 -5.80 19.34
C ALA A 178 4.56 -7.07 19.68
N ALA A 179 3.82 -8.10 20.08
CA ALA A 179 4.35 -9.44 20.33
C ALA A 179 3.52 -10.45 19.52
N ALA A 180 4.18 -11.43 18.89
CA ALA A 180 3.50 -12.51 18.22
C ALA A 180 4.15 -13.86 18.54
N ALA A 181 3.30 -14.89 18.64
CA ALA A 181 3.71 -16.28 18.78
C ALA A 181 3.03 -17.12 17.71
N ARG A 182 3.80 -17.96 17.03
CA ARG A 182 3.31 -18.83 15.94
C ARG A 182 3.79 -20.25 16.14
N LEU A 183 2.88 -21.19 16.06
CA LEU A 183 3.15 -22.62 15.93
C LEU A 183 2.86 -23.03 14.49
N LEU A 184 3.91 -23.27 13.72
CA LEU A 184 3.84 -23.68 12.31
C LEU A 184 4.01 -25.19 12.19
N TYR A 185 3.07 -25.85 11.54
CA TYR A 185 3.15 -27.25 11.13
C TYR A 185 3.20 -27.38 9.62
N GLN A 186 4.33 -27.86 9.12
CA GLN A 186 4.57 -28.13 7.69
C GLN A 186 4.04 -29.52 7.34
N ARG A 187 2.81 -29.57 6.81
CA ARG A 187 2.19 -30.84 6.41
C ARG A 187 2.85 -31.48 5.19
N SER A 188 3.25 -30.63 4.23
CA SER A 188 3.98 -31.03 3.02
C SER A 188 4.85 -29.85 2.54
N PRO A 189 5.76 -30.04 1.56
CA PRO A 189 6.51 -28.91 0.98
C PRO A 189 5.65 -27.77 0.45
N LEU A 190 4.39 -28.05 0.13
CA LEU A 190 3.46 -27.10 -0.47
C LEU A 190 2.32 -26.64 0.48
N THR A 191 2.21 -27.23 1.67
CA THR A 191 1.08 -26.97 2.56
C THR A 191 1.55 -26.78 3.99
N ALA A 192 1.16 -25.68 4.60
CA ALA A 192 1.42 -25.36 6.00
C ALA A 192 0.14 -24.98 6.74
N LEU A 193 0.10 -25.31 8.01
CA LEU A 193 -0.90 -24.88 8.98
C LEU A 193 -0.19 -24.14 10.09
N SER A 194 -0.75 -23.04 10.59
CA SER A 194 -0.24 -22.40 11.79
C SER A 194 -1.35 -21.95 12.72
N ALA A 195 -1.06 -22.00 14.01
CA ALA A 195 -1.83 -21.31 15.05
C ALA A 195 -1.04 -20.08 15.47
N GLU A 196 -1.68 -18.93 15.48
CA GLU A 196 -1.04 -17.63 15.67
C GLU A 196 -1.76 -16.82 16.74
N PHE A 197 -0.98 -16.15 17.58
CA PHE A 197 -1.44 -15.17 18.54
C PHE A 197 -0.60 -13.90 18.35
N GLU A 198 -1.27 -12.76 18.23
CA GLU A 198 -0.65 -11.44 18.08
C GLU A 198 -1.25 -10.50 19.13
N SER A 199 -0.41 -9.68 19.75
CA SER A 199 -0.83 -8.62 20.67
C SER A 199 -0.12 -7.34 20.29
N VAL A 200 -0.86 -6.24 20.20
CA VAL A 200 -0.35 -4.90 19.91
C VAL A 200 -0.83 -3.98 21.02
N ASP A 201 0.08 -3.30 21.67
CA ASP A 201 -0.14 -2.23 22.62
C ASP A 201 0.23 -0.91 21.95
N ALA A 202 -0.71 0.02 21.86
CA ALA A 202 -0.54 1.30 21.20
C ALA A 202 -0.74 2.46 22.17
N GLN A 203 0.23 3.35 22.22
CA GLN A 203 0.27 4.53 23.08
C GLN A 203 0.46 5.77 22.21
N PHE A 204 -0.38 6.79 22.44
CA PHE A 204 -0.34 8.04 21.70
C PHE A 204 0.30 9.15 22.51
N ASP A 205 1.13 9.96 21.86
CA ASP A 205 1.92 11.00 22.55
C ASP A 205 1.02 12.10 23.14
N ARG A 206 -0.17 12.32 22.57
CA ARG A 206 -1.13 13.31 23.04
C ARG A 206 -2.25 12.68 23.85
N ALA A 207 -2.18 12.80 25.16
CA ALA A 207 -3.23 12.36 26.06
C ALA A 207 -4.59 13.02 25.73
N GLY A 208 -5.65 12.20 25.72
CA GLY A 208 -7.03 12.67 25.53
C GLY A 208 -7.47 12.92 24.09
N VAL A 209 -6.58 12.84 23.12
CA VAL A 209 -6.90 12.97 21.69
C VAL A 209 -7.29 11.62 21.09
N ALA A 210 -6.47 10.61 21.34
CA ALA A 210 -6.78 9.22 21.02
C ALA A 210 -6.57 8.36 22.27
N PRO A 211 -7.44 7.37 22.55
CA PRO A 211 -7.25 6.48 23.69
C PRO A 211 -6.20 5.43 23.36
N ASP A 212 -5.33 5.17 24.30
CA ASP A 212 -4.42 4.05 24.24
C ASP A 212 -5.21 2.74 24.22
N TYR A 213 -4.71 1.76 23.49
CA TYR A 213 -5.42 0.51 23.33
C TYR A 213 -4.48 -0.69 23.23
N ARG A 214 -5.03 -1.85 23.61
CA ARG A 214 -4.45 -3.14 23.30
C ARG A 214 -5.35 -3.93 22.37
N ARG A 215 -4.77 -4.46 21.28
CA ARG A 215 -5.45 -5.36 20.33
C ARG A 215 -4.80 -6.74 20.39
N ASP A 216 -5.62 -7.76 20.64
CA ASP A 216 -5.22 -9.17 20.68
C ASP A 216 -5.92 -9.92 19.52
N ASN A 217 -5.16 -10.64 18.70
CA ASN A 217 -5.65 -11.49 17.63
C ASN A 217 -5.26 -12.94 17.89
N ALA A 218 -6.20 -13.87 17.75
CA ALA A 218 -5.94 -15.31 17.79
C ALA A 218 -6.57 -15.96 16.56
N PHE A 219 -5.77 -16.65 15.73
CA PHE A 219 -6.26 -17.24 14.50
C PHE A 219 -5.47 -18.47 14.07
N VAL A 220 -6.08 -19.25 13.20
CA VAL A 220 -5.44 -20.35 12.49
C VAL A 220 -5.27 -19.94 11.03
N ARG A 221 -4.08 -20.20 10.50
CA ARG A 221 -3.74 -19.98 9.09
C ARG A 221 -3.55 -21.28 8.37
N TYR A 222 -4.16 -21.40 7.21
CA TYR A 222 -3.87 -22.40 6.21
C TYR A 222 -3.18 -21.75 5.02
N ALA A 223 -2.01 -22.23 4.64
CA ALA A 223 -1.25 -21.76 3.50
C ALA A 223 -0.96 -22.91 2.53
N ARG A 224 -1.23 -22.71 1.25
CA ARG A 224 -0.92 -23.69 0.20
C ARG A 224 -0.31 -22.98 -1.01
N MET A 225 0.80 -23.55 -1.49
CA MET A 225 1.46 -23.16 -2.73
C MET A 225 1.41 -24.34 -3.70
N GLY A 226 0.72 -24.18 -4.82
CA GLY A 226 0.61 -25.18 -5.87
C GLY A 226 1.28 -24.73 -7.16
N ALA A 227 1.33 -25.61 -8.16
CA ALA A 227 1.94 -25.29 -9.47
C ALA A 227 1.25 -24.13 -10.20
N ARG A 228 -0.06 -23.97 -10.02
CA ARG A 228 -0.87 -22.92 -10.67
C ARG A 228 -1.27 -21.78 -9.77
N GLY A 229 -0.93 -21.81 -8.47
CA GLY A 229 -1.34 -20.73 -7.59
C GLY A 229 -1.06 -20.99 -6.13
N GLU A 230 -1.29 -19.94 -5.38
CA GLU A 230 -1.14 -19.91 -3.94
C GLU A 230 -2.39 -19.34 -3.30
N TRP A 231 -2.66 -19.80 -2.10
CA TRP A 231 -3.71 -19.24 -1.27
C TRP A 231 -3.37 -19.36 0.20
N ASN A 232 -3.80 -18.35 0.92
CA ASN A 232 -3.70 -18.26 2.35
C ASN A 232 -5.09 -17.95 2.90
N ALA A 233 -5.47 -18.60 3.99
CA ALA A 233 -6.73 -18.35 4.67
C ALA A 233 -6.47 -18.29 6.18
N ASP A 234 -6.80 -17.16 6.80
CA ASP A 234 -6.75 -16.92 8.23
C ASP A 234 -8.19 -16.87 8.75
N VAL A 235 -8.47 -17.58 9.82
CA VAL A 235 -9.78 -17.56 10.51
C VAL A 235 -9.54 -17.51 12.01
N GLY A 236 -10.17 -16.58 12.68
CA GLY A 236 -9.98 -16.38 14.10
C GLY A 236 -10.84 -15.26 14.69
N TYR A 237 -10.30 -14.63 15.68
CA TYR A 237 -10.97 -13.63 16.49
C TYR A 237 -10.02 -12.52 16.88
N SER A 238 -10.51 -11.30 16.87
CA SER A 238 -9.80 -10.09 17.27
C SER A 238 -10.54 -9.41 18.41
N GLN A 239 -9.82 -8.96 19.42
CA GLN A 239 -10.36 -8.19 20.54
C GLN A 239 -9.53 -6.93 20.73
N VAL A 240 -10.22 -5.81 20.93
CA VAL A 240 -9.62 -4.51 21.30
C VAL A 240 -10.08 -4.16 22.70
N ARG A 241 -9.15 -3.65 23.51
CA ARG A 241 -9.40 -3.12 24.85
C ARG A 241 -8.79 -1.72 24.92
N PHE A 242 -9.60 -0.75 25.29
CA PHE A 242 -9.16 0.60 25.56
C PHE A 242 -8.74 0.73 27.04
N ASP A 243 -7.64 1.43 27.29
CA ASP A 243 -7.13 1.64 28.64
C ASP A 243 -8.01 2.63 29.41
N ASP A 244 -8.45 3.69 28.73
CA ASP A 244 -9.34 4.68 29.30
C ASP A 244 -10.82 4.40 29.00
N VAL A 245 -11.69 4.92 29.88
CA VAL A 245 -13.13 4.92 29.63
C VAL A 245 -13.47 6.06 28.71
N VAL A 246 -13.81 5.75 27.47
CA VAL A 246 -14.25 6.72 26.47
C VAL A 246 -15.78 6.79 26.48
N ALA A 247 -16.35 7.96 26.61
CA ALA A 247 -17.80 8.13 26.63
C ALA A 247 -18.43 7.58 25.34
N GLY A 248 -19.46 6.73 25.48
CA GLY A 248 -20.16 6.11 24.36
C GLY A 248 -19.44 4.92 23.72
N LEU A 249 -18.24 4.54 24.18
CA LEU A 249 -17.46 3.44 23.67
C LEU A 249 -17.36 2.30 24.69
N ALA A 250 -17.65 1.07 24.27
CA ALA A 250 -17.42 -0.08 25.15
C ALA A 250 -15.92 -0.30 25.33
N ARG A 251 -15.48 -0.50 26.60
CA ARG A 251 -14.07 -0.72 26.92
C ARG A 251 -13.46 -1.92 26.21
N LYS A 252 -14.27 -2.90 25.86
CA LYS A 252 -13.88 -4.08 25.08
C LYS A 252 -14.76 -4.19 23.86
N GLN A 253 -14.13 -4.37 22.71
CA GLN A 253 -14.80 -4.67 21.45
C GLN A 253 -14.17 -5.90 20.82
N SER A 254 -14.93 -6.59 20.03
CA SER A 254 -14.46 -7.83 19.42
C SER A 254 -15.12 -8.06 18.07
N SER A 255 -14.35 -8.63 17.13
CA SER A 255 -14.77 -8.91 15.78
C SER A 255 -14.23 -10.26 15.31
N PRO A 256 -14.97 -11.01 14.48
CA PRO A 256 -14.39 -12.11 13.74
C PRO A 256 -13.22 -11.63 12.89
N LEU A 257 -12.14 -12.43 12.86
CA LEU A 257 -11.01 -12.21 12.00
C LEU A 257 -11.06 -13.25 10.87
N ALA A 258 -11.13 -12.76 9.64
CA ALA A 258 -11.06 -13.58 8.44
C ALA A 258 -10.23 -12.87 7.38
N ARG A 259 -9.24 -13.54 6.80
CA ARG A 259 -8.45 -13.06 5.67
C ARG A 259 -8.26 -14.20 4.69
N VAL A 260 -8.60 -13.99 3.45
CA VAL A 260 -8.37 -14.98 2.37
C VAL A 260 -7.64 -14.26 1.25
N ARG A 261 -6.53 -14.83 0.83
CA ARG A 261 -5.78 -14.38 -0.33
C ARG A 261 -5.59 -15.54 -1.29
N LEU A 262 -5.98 -15.31 -2.52
CA LEU A 262 -5.85 -16.24 -3.62
C LEU A 262 -5.10 -15.56 -4.77
N ALA A 263 -4.12 -16.25 -5.33
CA ALA A 263 -3.53 -15.90 -6.62
C ALA A 263 -3.44 -17.18 -7.45
N TYR A 264 -4.10 -17.21 -8.61
CA TYR A 264 -4.25 -18.40 -9.42
C TYR A 264 -4.00 -18.14 -10.91
N ALA A 265 -3.14 -18.92 -11.53
CA ALA A 265 -2.90 -18.91 -12.97
C ALA A 265 -4.02 -19.72 -13.66
N LEU A 266 -5.01 -19.02 -14.23
CA LEU A 266 -6.06 -19.62 -15.04
C LEU A 266 -5.47 -20.27 -16.30
N THR A 267 -4.54 -19.56 -16.92
CA THR A 267 -3.70 -20.03 -18.03
C THR A 267 -2.26 -19.53 -17.80
N GLU A 268 -1.34 -19.87 -18.68
CA GLU A 268 0.06 -19.37 -18.62
C GLU A 268 0.16 -17.84 -18.72
N ILE A 269 -0.82 -17.20 -19.36
CA ILE A 269 -0.87 -15.77 -19.64
C ILE A 269 -1.99 -15.03 -18.89
N THR A 270 -2.84 -15.74 -18.15
CA THR A 270 -3.98 -15.14 -17.43
C THR A 270 -3.91 -15.52 -15.95
N ARG A 271 -3.93 -14.52 -15.08
CA ARG A 271 -3.88 -14.67 -13.61
C ARG A 271 -5.10 -14.03 -12.97
N LEU A 272 -5.67 -14.72 -12.01
CA LEU A 272 -6.71 -14.26 -11.11
C LEU A 272 -6.11 -14.00 -9.73
N GLU A 273 -6.47 -12.90 -9.12
CA GLU A 273 -6.10 -12.52 -7.75
C GLU A 273 -7.38 -12.16 -7.00
N ALA A 274 -7.53 -12.64 -5.77
CA ALA A 274 -8.65 -12.31 -4.91
C ALA A 274 -8.17 -12.13 -3.48
N ASP A 275 -8.60 -11.05 -2.85
CA ASP A 275 -8.37 -10.77 -1.44
C ASP A 275 -9.71 -10.51 -0.76
N LEU A 276 -9.96 -11.18 0.37
CA LEU A 276 -11.11 -10.98 1.23
C LEU A 276 -10.57 -10.72 2.64
N GLN A 277 -11.14 -9.73 3.33
CA GLN A 277 -10.72 -9.44 4.70
C GLN A 277 -11.87 -8.96 5.57
N ARG A 278 -11.80 -9.34 6.84
CA ARG A 278 -12.63 -8.83 7.93
C ARG A 278 -11.85 -8.84 9.23
N GLY A 279 -11.93 -7.78 10.00
CA GLY A 279 -11.29 -7.64 11.30
C GLY A 279 -11.04 -6.18 11.66
N PHE A 280 -10.37 -5.94 12.78
CA PHE A 280 -9.91 -4.61 13.13
C PHE A 280 -8.66 -4.24 12.31
N GLY A 281 -8.67 -3.02 11.78
CA GLY A 281 -7.57 -2.39 11.07
C GLY A 281 -7.18 -1.07 11.72
N ASP A 282 -6.02 -0.55 11.33
CA ASP A 282 -5.52 0.75 11.69
C ASP A 282 -4.69 1.37 10.55
N SER A 283 -4.55 2.70 10.57
CA SER A 283 -3.85 3.44 9.53
C SER A 283 -2.36 3.07 9.40
N VAL A 284 -1.72 2.64 10.46
CA VAL A 284 -0.30 2.22 10.42
C VAL A 284 -0.15 0.96 9.59
N GLN A 285 -1.05 0.00 9.76
CA GLN A 285 -1.06 -1.22 8.94
C GLN A 285 -1.27 -0.88 7.46
N ASP A 286 -2.23 0.00 7.14
CA ASP A 286 -2.48 0.45 5.77
C ASP A 286 -1.24 1.12 5.14
N LEU A 287 -0.50 1.95 5.91
CA LEU A 287 0.73 2.58 5.45
C LEU A 287 1.85 1.55 5.18
N LEU A 288 2.01 0.58 6.07
CA LEU A 288 3.01 -0.48 5.91
C LEU A 288 2.70 -1.39 4.71
N ASP A 289 1.42 -1.70 4.48
CA ASP A 289 0.97 -2.52 3.36
C ASP A 289 1.11 -1.78 2.01
N GLY A 290 0.97 -0.45 2.01
CA GLY A 290 1.16 0.44 0.86
C GLY A 290 2.62 0.83 0.58
N ALA A 291 3.59 0.34 1.36
CA ALA A 291 5.00 0.70 1.20
C ALA A 291 5.54 0.33 -0.19
N PRO A 292 6.31 1.22 -0.86
CA PRO A 292 6.97 0.92 -2.12
C PRO A 292 7.95 -0.26 -1.99
N ARG A 293 8.04 -1.06 -3.05
CA ARG A 293 8.94 -2.22 -3.13
C ARG A 293 9.81 -2.16 -4.37
N ALA A 294 10.93 -2.85 -4.34
CA ALA A 294 11.84 -2.92 -5.48
C ALA A 294 11.16 -3.48 -6.75
N ALA A 295 10.19 -4.38 -6.59
CA ALA A 295 9.39 -4.89 -7.70
C ALA A 295 8.55 -3.82 -8.40
N ASP A 296 8.13 -2.76 -7.67
CA ASP A 296 7.33 -1.67 -8.20
C ASP A 296 8.14 -0.69 -9.06
N TYR A 297 9.48 -0.69 -8.90
CA TYR A 297 10.39 0.16 -9.67
C TYR A 297 10.32 -0.08 -11.18
N ALA A 298 10.00 -1.31 -11.60
CA ALA A 298 9.87 -1.67 -13.00
C ALA A 298 8.59 -1.12 -13.65
N LEU A 299 7.64 -0.65 -12.84
CA LEU A 299 6.39 -0.08 -13.36
C LEU A 299 6.63 1.32 -13.93
N PRO A 300 5.92 1.74 -14.99
CA PRO A 300 6.00 3.10 -15.51
C PRO A 300 5.69 4.12 -14.41
N ILE A 301 6.49 5.19 -14.33
CA ILE A 301 6.15 6.34 -13.49
C ILE A 301 4.87 6.97 -14.06
N GLY A 302 3.93 7.30 -13.23
CA GLY A 302 2.68 7.94 -13.67
C GLY A 302 1.45 7.19 -13.22
N ARG A 303 1.46 6.73 -11.98
CA ARG A 303 0.30 6.18 -11.49
C ARG A 303 -0.11 6.74 -10.24
N ALA A 304 -1.15 7.51 -10.18
CA ALA A 304 -1.88 7.68 -8.96
C ALA A 304 -2.38 6.28 -8.53
N VAL A 305 -1.67 5.66 -7.63
CA VAL A 305 -2.28 4.66 -6.79
C VAL A 305 -3.30 5.43 -5.97
N LEU A 306 -4.57 5.10 -6.12
CA LEU A 306 -5.59 5.63 -5.24
C LEU A 306 -5.19 5.21 -3.82
N SER A 307 -4.71 6.16 -3.03
CA SER A 307 -4.44 5.91 -1.63
C SER A 307 -5.77 5.79 -0.91
N ASP A 308 -6.02 4.64 -0.34
CA ASP A 308 -7.25 4.37 0.40
C ASP A 308 -7.11 4.65 1.89
N SER A 309 -5.90 4.99 2.32
CA SER A 309 -5.63 5.23 3.73
C SER A 309 -6.14 6.60 4.16
N THR A 310 -7.06 6.56 5.10
CA THR A 310 -7.43 7.73 5.90
C THR A 310 -6.52 7.73 7.10
N LEU A 311 -5.69 8.77 7.26
CA LEU A 311 -4.82 8.88 8.42
C LEU A 311 -5.67 9.21 9.65
N SER A 312 -5.74 8.26 10.58
CA SER A 312 -6.46 8.42 11.85
C SER A 312 -5.77 7.59 12.92
N PRO A 313 -5.69 8.08 14.17
CA PRO A 313 -5.24 7.28 15.29
C PRO A 313 -6.26 6.22 15.72
N ASP A 314 -7.51 6.36 15.27
CA ASP A 314 -8.60 5.47 15.65
C ASP A 314 -8.56 4.14 14.89
N LEU A 315 -8.94 3.08 15.59
CA LEU A 315 -9.21 1.78 15.00
C LEU A 315 -10.54 1.76 14.25
N PHE A 316 -10.62 0.93 13.25
CA PHE A 316 -11.86 0.65 12.52
C PHE A 316 -12.07 -0.86 12.35
N GLU A 317 -13.33 -1.28 12.29
CA GLU A 317 -13.69 -2.58 11.76
C GLU A 317 -13.73 -2.48 10.24
N GLU A 318 -13.01 -3.36 9.58
CA GLU A 318 -12.95 -3.40 8.13
C GLU A 318 -13.57 -4.68 7.60
N THR A 319 -14.37 -4.54 6.54
CA THR A 319 -14.76 -5.63 5.67
C THR A 319 -14.44 -5.25 4.24
N GLY A 320 -13.65 -6.07 3.56
CA GLY A 320 -13.16 -5.75 2.23
C GLY A 320 -13.10 -6.95 1.30
N ALA A 321 -13.25 -6.67 0.01
CA ALA A 321 -13.05 -7.62 -1.08
C ALA A 321 -12.35 -6.93 -2.24
N ARG A 322 -11.34 -7.59 -2.81
CA ARG A 322 -10.66 -7.19 -4.05
C ARG A 322 -10.60 -8.37 -4.99
N LEU A 323 -10.84 -8.12 -6.27
CA LEU A 323 -10.72 -9.09 -7.34
C LEU A 323 -9.93 -8.46 -8.48
N GLY A 324 -8.87 -9.13 -8.93
CA GLY A 324 -8.03 -8.71 -10.03
C GLY A 324 -7.90 -9.80 -11.07
N VAL A 325 -8.00 -9.45 -12.34
CA VAL A 325 -7.67 -10.33 -13.47
C VAL A 325 -6.64 -9.64 -14.33
N SER A 326 -5.54 -10.31 -14.59
CA SER A 326 -4.51 -9.83 -15.50
C SER A 326 -4.29 -10.81 -16.63
N HIS A 327 -4.11 -10.30 -17.82
CA HIS A 327 -3.78 -11.06 -19.02
C HIS A 327 -2.57 -10.47 -19.69
N ARG A 328 -1.58 -11.31 -20.03
CA ARG A 328 -0.33 -10.87 -20.63
C ARG A 328 0.02 -11.76 -21.82
N SER A 329 -0.07 -11.19 -23.01
CA SER A 329 0.53 -11.76 -24.22
C SER A 329 1.92 -11.14 -24.46
N GLU A 330 2.60 -11.54 -25.52
CA GLU A 330 3.94 -11.03 -25.88
C GLU A 330 4.00 -9.50 -25.98
N ALA A 331 2.98 -8.89 -26.57
CA ALA A 331 2.94 -7.45 -26.83
C ALA A 331 1.89 -6.68 -26.00
N THR A 332 0.97 -7.36 -25.33
CA THR A 332 -0.16 -6.69 -24.69
C THR A 332 -0.30 -7.15 -23.25
N TYR A 333 -0.45 -6.20 -22.34
CA TYR A 333 -0.85 -6.41 -20.97
C TYR A 333 -2.21 -5.77 -20.73
N PHE A 334 -3.13 -6.51 -20.14
CA PHE A 334 -4.46 -6.04 -19.76
C PHE A 334 -4.73 -6.42 -18.30
N ARG A 335 -5.33 -5.51 -17.55
CA ARG A 335 -5.70 -5.76 -16.15
C ARG A 335 -7.02 -5.10 -15.80
N VAL A 336 -7.85 -5.82 -15.09
CA VAL A 336 -9.07 -5.31 -14.45
C VAL A 336 -8.98 -5.59 -12.98
N ASP A 337 -9.18 -4.58 -12.17
CA ASP A 337 -9.29 -4.67 -10.70
C ASP A 337 -10.63 -4.11 -10.27
N GLY A 338 -11.33 -4.87 -9.42
CA GLY A 338 -12.51 -4.43 -8.70
C GLY A 338 -12.26 -4.46 -7.20
N ARG A 339 -12.82 -3.51 -6.47
CA ARG A 339 -12.71 -3.44 -5.02
C ARG A 339 -14.00 -3.00 -4.35
N TRP A 340 -14.21 -3.52 -3.17
CA TRP A 340 -15.21 -3.07 -2.23
C TRP A 340 -14.60 -3.06 -0.84
N ARG A 341 -14.77 -1.97 -0.08
CA ARG A 341 -14.24 -1.80 1.27
C ARG A 341 -15.24 -1.02 2.11
N ARG A 342 -15.53 -1.50 3.31
CA ARG A 342 -16.32 -0.82 4.33
C ARG A 342 -15.46 -0.68 5.57
N GLN A 343 -15.35 0.55 6.08
CA GLN A 343 -14.64 0.90 7.30
C GLN A 343 -15.61 1.56 8.26
N GLU A 344 -15.69 1.03 9.46
CA GLU A 344 -16.52 1.53 10.55
C GLU A 344 -15.60 1.84 11.72
N TYR A 345 -15.38 3.14 11.98
CA TYR A 345 -14.47 3.61 13.02
C TYR A 345 -15.08 3.42 14.38
N LEU A 346 -14.30 2.92 15.35
CA LEU A 346 -14.80 2.60 16.67
C LEU A 346 -15.20 3.84 17.47
N ARG A 347 -14.52 4.96 17.26
CA ARG A 347 -14.76 6.23 17.93
C ARG A 347 -15.11 7.35 16.95
N ALA A 348 -14.28 7.58 15.97
CA ALA A 348 -14.46 8.65 14.97
C ALA A 348 -15.47 8.23 13.89
N THR A 349 -16.71 7.92 14.28
CA THR A 349 -17.76 7.46 13.35
C THR A 349 -18.04 8.45 12.20
N GLY A 350 -17.59 9.71 12.34
CA GLY A 350 -17.56 10.68 11.25
C GLY A 350 -16.72 10.22 10.04
N LEU A 351 -15.75 9.33 10.26
CA LEU A 351 -14.88 8.78 9.23
C LEU A 351 -15.44 7.51 8.57
N ASP A 352 -16.58 6.98 9.04
CA ASP A 352 -17.20 5.78 8.48
C ASP A 352 -17.42 5.93 6.99
N GLN A 353 -16.92 4.94 6.23
CA GLN A 353 -17.01 5.01 4.77
C GLN A 353 -17.18 3.64 4.11
N THR A 354 -17.82 3.68 2.96
CA THR A 354 -17.90 2.54 2.04
C THR A 354 -17.34 2.97 0.69
N ILE A 355 -16.34 2.25 0.21
CA ILE A 355 -15.67 2.49 -1.06
C ILE A 355 -15.98 1.32 -2.00
N ARG A 356 -16.33 1.62 -3.24
CA ARG A 356 -16.47 0.66 -4.34
C ARG A 356 -15.78 1.22 -5.54
N GLY A 357 -15.09 0.40 -6.30
CA GLY A 357 -14.44 0.91 -7.50
C GLY A 357 -13.96 -0.20 -8.39
N PHE A 358 -13.70 0.16 -9.63
CA PHE A 358 -12.98 -0.68 -10.55
C PHE A 358 -12.01 0.15 -11.41
N VAL A 359 -10.93 -0.49 -11.82
CA VAL A 359 -9.93 0.09 -12.71
C VAL A 359 -9.65 -0.90 -13.82
N VAL A 360 -9.59 -0.42 -15.03
CA VAL A 360 -9.17 -1.17 -16.22
C VAL A 360 -7.90 -0.51 -16.74
N SER A 361 -6.88 -1.30 -17.02
CA SER A 361 -5.66 -0.82 -17.65
C SER A 361 -5.24 -1.73 -18.79
N ALA A 362 -4.76 -1.14 -19.85
CA ALA A 362 -4.18 -1.82 -21.01
C ALA A 362 -2.86 -1.16 -21.39
N ASN A 363 -1.87 -1.96 -21.75
CA ASN A 363 -0.62 -1.49 -22.31
C ASN A 363 -0.23 -2.37 -23.51
N ARG A 364 0.18 -1.75 -24.60
CA ARG A 364 0.63 -2.45 -25.79
C ARG A 364 2.00 -1.98 -26.22
N GLN A 365 2.91 -2.92 -26.34
CA GLN A 365 4.21 -2.70 -26.98
C GLN A 365 4.00 -2.66 -28.51
N VAL A 366 4.05 -1.45 -29.10
CA VAL A 366 3.85 -1.24 -30.55
C VAL A 366 5.14 -1.50 -31.30
N ARG A 367 6.27 -1.11 -30.73
CA ARG A 367 7.64 -1.37 -31.21
C ARG A 367 8.54 -1.65 -30.02
N ALA A 368 9.72 -2.21 -30.26
CA ALA A 368 10.70 -2.50 -29.20
C ALA A 368 11.05 -1.28 -28.31
N THR A 369 10.85 -0.06 -28.85
CA THR A 369 11.16 1.19 -28.14
C THR A 369 9.94 2.04 -27.84
N PHE A 370 8.73 1.62 -28.23
CA PHE A 370 7.54 2.44 -28.09
C PHE A 370 6.34 1.63 -27.60
N SER A 371 5.68 2.09 -26.53
CA SER A 371 4.44 1.50 -26.01
C SER A 371 3.35 2.54 -25.83
N LEU A 372 2.12 2.09 -25.97
CA LEU A 372 0.91 2.85 -25.68
C LEU A 372 0.14 2.19 -24.56
N GLY A 373 -0.33 2.99 -23.62
CA GLY A 373 -1.16 2.58 -22.50
C GLY A 373 -2.44 3.39 -22.41
N ALA A 374 -3.47 2.76 -21.86
CA ALA A 374 -4.71 3.42 -21.49
C ALA A 374 -5.14 2.91 -20.11
N GLN A 375 -5.70 3.79 -19.32
CA GLN A 375 -6.27 3.46 -18.01
C GLN A 375 -7.61 4.18 -17.85
N ALA A 376 -8.61 3.48 -17.31
CA ALA A 376 -9.88 4.07 -16.92
C ALA A 376 -10.30 3.50 -15.57
N GLY A 377 -10.84 4.34 -14.71
CA GLY A 377 -11.31 3.91 -13.39
C GLY A 377 -12.48 4.74 -12.91
N VAL A 378 -13.29 4.13 -12.08
CA VAL A 378 -14.35 4.80 -11.36
C VAL A 378 -14.40 4.29 -9.93
N GLU A 379 -14.61 5.20 -9.01
CA GLU A 379 -14.78 4.94 -7.58
C GLU A 379 -16.01 5.65 -7.05
N TRP A 380 -16.77 4.95 -6.25
CA TRP A 380 -17.87 5.50 -5.47
C TRP A 380 -17.51 5.43 -4.00
N ARG A 381 -17.60 6.55 -3.32
CA ARG A 381 -17.36 6.66 -1.88
C ARG A 381 -18.60 7.21 -1.21
N ARG A 382 -19.05 6.53 -0.17
CA ARG A 382 -20.13 6.97 0.68
C ARG A 382 -19.61 7.16 2.09
N PHE A 383 -19.79 8.34 2.63
CA PHE A 383 -19.52 8.66 4.03
C PHE A 383 -20.80 8.49 4.85
N GLY A 384 -20.70 7.79 5.99
CA GLY A 384 -21.87 7.44 6.79
C GLY A 384 -22.45 8.64 7.55
N ALA A 385 -21.62 9.35 8.29
CA ALA A 385 -22.05 10.39 9.22
C ALA A 385 -22.46 11.72 8.58
N ILE A 386 -21.86 12.08 7.44
CA ILE A 386 -22.13 13.34 6.74
C ILE A 386 -23.06 13.17 5.53
N GLU A 387 -23.60 11.95 5.33
CA GLU A 387 -24.47 11.57 4.20
C GLU A 387 -23.92 11.91 2.80
N ARG A 388 -22.61 12.18 2.72
CA ARG A 388 -21.93 12.55 1.48
C ARG A 388 -21.71 11.33 0.59
N ARG A 389 -21.88 11.54 -0.71
CA ARG A 389 -21.62 10.55 -1.74
C ARG A 389 -20.77 11.18 -2.84
N ASP A 390 -19.61 10.59 -3.09
CA ASP A 390 -18.72 11.00 -4.14
C ASP A 390 -18.63 9.91 -5.20
N ARG A 391 -18.47 10.34 -6.44
CA ARG A 391 -18.07 9.49 -7.56
C ARG A 391 -16.89 10.13 -8.24
N ASP A 392 -15.76 9.48 -8.16
CA ASP A 392 -14.52 9.85 -8.85
C ASP A 392 -14.41 9.03 -10.13
N SER A 393 -14.14 9.65 -11.26
CA SER A 393 -13.79 8.99 -12.52
C SER A 393 -12.48 9.54 -13.05
N ARG A 394 -11.67 8.66 -13.66
CA ARG A 394 -10.43 9.05 -14.31
C ARG A 394 -10.20 8.23 -15.56
N VAL A 395 -9.75 8.90 -16.61
CA VAL A 395 -9.24 8.28 -17.83
C VAL A 395 -7.85 8.84 -18.10
N ALA A 396 -6.91 7.99 -18.53
CA ALA A 396 -5.57 8.41 -18.91
C ALA A 396 -5.09 7.66 -20.16
N LEU A 397 -4.38 8.36 -21.01
CA LEU A 397 -3.65 7.82 -22.17
C LEU A 397 -2.17 8.09 -21.96
N ILE A 398 -1.35 7.06 -22.15
CA ILE A 398 0.09 7.10 -21.85
C ILE A 398 0.86 6.61 -23.07
N ALA A 399 1.85 7.37 -23.51
CA ALA A 399 2.78 6.96 -24.54
C ALA A 399 4.20 6.96 -23.96
N ASN A 400 4.90 5.83 -24.05
CA ASN A 400 6.28 5.74 -23.59
C ASN A 400 7.20 5.45 -24.76
N TRP A 401 8.23 6.26 -24.91
CA TRP A 401 9.23 6.14 -25.96
C TRP A 401 10.62 6.02 -25.34
N ARG A 402 11.25 4.86 -25.48
CA ARG A 402 12.65 4.65 -25.11
C ARG A 402 13.54 5.16 -26.25
N THR A 403 14.13 6.35 -26.05
CA THR A 403 14.96 7.02 -27.06
C THR A 403 16.37 6.42 -27.14
N SER A 404 16.86 5.83 -26.05
CA SER A 404 18.11 5.07 -26.01
C SER A 404 18.04 3.95 -24.97
N ARG A 405 19.16 3.24 -24.72
CA ARG A 405 19.25 2.25 -23.63
C ARG A 405 19.06 2.87 -22.25
N ARG A 406 19.36 4.15 -22.10
CA ARG A 406 19.36 4.86 -20.80
C ARG A 406 18.35 6.00 -20.72
N THR A 407 17.76 6.43 -21.84
CA THR A 407 16.87 7.59 -21.85
C THR A 407 15.51 7.25 -22.42
N GLY A 408 14.48 7.90 -21.88
CA GLY A 408 13.10 7.76 -22.32
C GLY A 408 12.31 9.03 -22.18
N LEU A 409 11.25 9.12 -22.97
CA LEU A 409 10.21 10.14 -22.91
C LEU A 409 8.88 9.47 -22.61
N SER A 410 8.10 10.05 -21.73
CA SER A 410 6.73 9.65 -21.44
C SER A 410 5.80 10.85 -21.64
N PHE A 411 4.66 10.60 -22.25
CA PHE A 411 3.57 11.55 -22.43
C PHE A 411 2.33 10.96 -21.79
N GLU A 412 1.65 11.72 -20.94
CA GLU A 412 0.38 11.35 -20.35
C GLU A 412 -0.64 12.47 -20.56
N LEU A 413 -1.82 12.10 -21.03
CA LEU A 413 -3.01 12.95 -21.03
C LEU A 413 -4.03 12.27 -20.13
N SER A 414 -4.56 13.00 -19.18
CA SER A 414 -5.58 12.46 -18.27
C SER A 414 -6.68 13.46 -18.01
N HIS A 415 -7.89 12.91 -17.82
CA HIS A 415 -9.08 13.61 -17.41
C HIS A 415 -9.59 12.97 -16.13
N GLY A 416 -9.86 13.79 -15.12
CA GLY A 416 -10.39 13.37 -13.82
C GLY A 416 -11.61 14.22 -13.46
N GLU A 417 -12.64 13.58 -12.95
CA GLU A 417 -13.89 14.23 -12.55
C GLU A 417 -14.34 13.68 -11.20
N ARG A 418 -14.82 14.55 -10.33
CA ARG A 418 -15.58 14.17 -9.15
C ARG A 418 -16.98 14.80 -9.21
N SER A 419 -18.00 13.97 -9.12
CA SER A 419 -19.34 14.39 -8.75
C SER A 419 -19.58 14.07 -7.27
N SER A 420 -20.20 14.99 -6.54
CA SER A 420 -20.46 14.88 -5.10
C SER A 420 -21.83 15.46 -4.76
N THR A 421 -22.44 14.91 -3.69
CA THR A 421 -23.63 15.56 -3.06
C THR A 421 -23.26 16.85 -2.34
N GLU A 422 -21.97 17.11 -2.11
CA GLU A 422 -21.43 18.32 -1.53
C GLU A 422 -20.79 19.18 -2.61
N ALA A 423 -21.42 20.31 -2.94
CA ALA A 423 -21.03 21.13 -4.09
C ALA A 423 -19.56 21.60 -4.07
N GLN A 424 -18.99 21.80 -2.89
CA GLN A 424 -17.60 22.23 -2.74
C GLN A 424 -16.56 21.13 -3.10
N GLN A 425 -17.02 19.90 -3.25
CA GLN A 425 -16.16 18.75 -3.58
C GLN A 425 -16.23 18.34 -5.05
N VAL A 426 -17.06 19.00 -5.84
CA VAL A 426 -17.18 18.77 -7.29
C VAL A 426 -15.99 19.38 -8.00
N PHE A 427 -15.39 18.66 -8.93
CA PHE A 427 -14.34 19.19 -9.79
C PHE A 427 -14.25 18.43 -11.13
N ASP A 428 -13.62 19.09 -12.07
CA ASP A 428 -13.17 18.59 -13.35
C ASP A 428 -11.70 19.01 -13.52
N ASP A 429 -10.82 18.13 -14.02
CA ASP A 429 -9.36 18.36 -14.08
C ASP A 429 -8.77 17.66 -15.32
N ASN A 430 -8.29 18.44 -16.28
CA ASN A 430 -7.56 17.96 -17.44
C ASN A 430 -6.06 18.18 -17.26
N ARG A 431 -5.26 17.14 -17.46
CA ARG A 431 -3.81 17.16 -17.27
C ARG A 431 -3.05 16.70 -18.47
N ALA A 432 -1.97 17.38 -18.75
CA ALA A 432 -0.94 16.97 -19.68
C ALA A 432 0.40 16.89 -18.94
N LEU A 433 1.09 15.76 -19.05
CA LEU A 433 2.36 15.51 -18.40
C LEU A 433 3.37 15.00 -19.45
N VAL A 434 4.54 15.62 -19.46
CA VAL A 434 5.70 15.16 -20.24
C VAL A 434 6.85 14.89 -19.28
N THR A 435 7.43 13.69 -19.37
CA THR A 435 8.55 13.29 -18.52
C THR A 435 9.73 12.84 -19.37
N PHE A 436 10.88 13.46 -19.19
CA PHE A 436 12.16 12.92 -19.63
C PHE A 436 12.79 12.11 -18.52
N SER A 437 13.33 10.95 -18.82
CA SER A 437 13.96 10.06 -17.83
C SER A 437 15.32 9.56 -18.26
N LEU A 438 16.23 9.46 -17.28
CA LEU A 438 17.54 8.82 -17.38
C LEU A 438 17.59 7.66 -16.39
N VAL A 439 17.93 6.46 -16.86
CA VAL A 439 17.97 5.23 -16.05
C VAL A 439 19.35 4.58 -16.06
N ARG A 440 19.66 3.88 -14.97
CA ARG A 440 20.86 3.04 -14.84
C ARG A 440 20.48 1.66 -14.35
#